data_f6102fa101633db4c8e97fe28f74ddbf
#
_entry.id   f6102fa101633db4c8e97fe28f74ddbf
#
_cell.length_a   1.000
_cell.length_b   1.000
_cell.length_c   1.000
_cell.angle_alpha   90.00
_cell.angle_beta   90.00
_cell.angle_gamma   90.00
#
_symmetry.space_group_name_H-M   'P 1'
#
loop_
_entity.id
_entity.type
_entity.pdbx_description
1 polymer ?
#
loop_
_entity_poly.entity_id
_entity_poly.type
_entity_poly.pdbx_seq_one_letter_code
_entity_poly.pdbx_strand_id
1 'polypeptide(L)'
;MTALSSGNVDLAAKMTRRATRCFLLCALGSVLLASSSHGQSRQATAPVESAPRLVIIDTDIGDDVDDAFAVALALQSPELKILGITAAWGNTPLRAKLLARFLRETGRTDIPIAMGTEKYPAKGKLNFSQAEYAERGPAWTFPAAVDFLLAQIRQHPGEITLIAIGPETNLGEAIDRDPDTFRELKRVVLMGGSIYRGYDGFPYPTGKPQPQPEWNILCDIPAAQKLFTSGIPLYVMPLDSAQIKLQELERAKLFSTGTSITDALRVLYHQWSSYGNQITPTLFDAVAVAYAIKPDLCPTTPLRLRVDEQGSTKVETGAANAQVCLRSDSDQFFEFYMPRITAPVLAAK
;
A
#
# COMPACT_ATOMS: atom_id res chain seq x y z
N MET A 1 62.89 -12.17 13.57
CA MET A 1 63.38 -11.75 14.91
C MET A 1 62.17 -11.49 15.75
N THR A 2 61.98 -12.41 16.62
CA THR A 2 61.60 -12.37 18.06
C THR A 2 60.20 -11.84 18.34
N ALA A 3 59.32 -12.67 18.77
CA ALA A 3 59.07 -13.62 19.84
C ALA A 3 57.96 -13.04 20.75
N LEU A 4 56.81 -13.73 20.84
CA LEU A 4 56.31 -14.63 21.89
C LEU A 4 56.13 -14.01 23.29
N SER A 5 54.92 -14.14 23.82
CA SER A 5 54.58 -14.65 25.14
C SER A 5 53.09 -14.40 25.39
N SER A 6 52.15 -15.31 25.36
CA SER A 6 51.83 -16.46 26.28
C SER A 6 51.52 -16.02 27.70
N GLY A 7 50.34 -16.32 28.17
CA GLY A 7 49.92 -16.26 29.55
C GLY A 7 48.55 -16.87 29.72
N ASN A 8 48.56 -18.17 29.93
CA ASN A 8 47.48 -19.05 30.36
C ASN A 8 47.20 -18.93 31.87
N VAL A 9 46.12 -19.56 32.30
CA VAL A 9 45.84 -20.34 33.52
C VAL A 9 44.63 -19.78 34.29
N ASP A 10 43.47 -20.42 34.10
CA ASP A 10 42.90 -21.50 34.90
C ASP A 10 42.74 -21.22 36.41
N LEU A 11 41.50 -21.30 36.88
CA LEU A 11 41.23 -22.10 38.07
C LEU A 11 39.75 -22.40 38.27
N ALA A 12 39.52 -23.68 38.38
CA ALA A 12 38.26 -24.38 38.53
C ALA A 12 37.83 -24.51 40.02
N ALA A 13 36.53 -24.75 40.16
CA ALA A 13 35.87 -25.70 41.07
C ALA A 13 36.02 -25.57 42.61
N LYS A 14 34.86 -25.70 43.25
CA LYS A 14 34.48 -26.66 44.32
C LYS A 14 33.09 -26.26 44.85
N MET A 15 32.05 -27.07 44.63
CA MET A 15 31.49 -28.21 45.39
C MET A 15 31.47 -27.99 46.93
N THR A 16 30.34 -28.05 47.59
CA THR A 16 29.70 -29.23 48.23
C THR A 16 28.52 -28.86 49.11
N ARG A 17 27.41 -29.54 48.88
CA ARG A 17 26.55 -30.30 49.79
C ARG A 17 26.38 -29.84 51.25
N ARG A 18 25.11 -29.76 51.72
CA ARG A 18 24.53 -30.68 52.70
C ARG A 18 23.04 -30.42 52.97
N ALA A 19 22.35 -31.52 52.96
CA ALA A 19 20.98 -31.72 53.41
C ALA A 19 20.88 -31.74 54.96
N THR A 20 19.70 -31.50 55.51
CA THR A 20 19.15 -32.37 56.59
C THR A 20 17.69 -32.01 56.90
N ARG A 21 16.93 -33.03 57.07
CA ARG A 21 15.52 -33.19 57.44
C ARG A 21 15.12 -32.55 58.78
N CYS A 22 13.89 -32.15 58.91
CA CYS A 22 13.13 -32.44 60.12
C CYS A 22 11.62 -32.52 59.83
N PHE A 23 11.05 -33.69 60.17
CA PHE A 23 9.63 -33.99 60.27
C PHE A 23 9.06 -33.37 61.55
N LEU A 24 7.84 -32.84 61.51
CA LEU A 24 6.89 -33.04 62.60
C LEU A 24 5.45 -32.93 62.10
N LEU A 25 4.70 -33.97 62.38
CA LEU A 25 3.21 -34.08 62.22
C LEU A 25 2.52 -33.21 63.28
N CYS A 26 1.40 -32.61 62.88
CA CYS A 26 0.23 -32.52 63.72
C CYS A 26 -1.05 -32.50 62.84
N ALA A 27 -1.85 -33.51 63.03
CA ALA A 27 -3.19 -33.65 62.48
C ALA A 27 -4.21 -32.88 63.34
N LEU A 28 -5.25 -32.35 62.74
CA LEU A 28 -6.67 -32.45 63.13
C LEU A 28 -7.46 -31.24 62.57
N GLY A 29 -8.60 -31.53 61.99
CA GLY A 29 -9.66 -30.55 61.83
C GLY A 29 -10.29 -30.48 60.44
N SER A 30 -11.07 -31.47 60.06
CA SER A 30 -11.93 -31.46 58.90
C SER A 30 -13.07 -30.48 59.06
N VAL A 31 -13.20 -29.51 58.14
CA VAL A 31 -14.50 -28.93 57.80
C VAL A 31 -14.54 -28.79 56.28
N LEU A 32 -15.34 -29.64 55.64
CA LEU A 32 -15.68 -29.56 54.24
C LEU A 32 -16.71 -28.43 54.05
N LEU A 33 -16.28 -27.33 53.51
CA LEU A 33 -17.13 -26.35 52.82
C LEU A 33 -16.87 -26.49 51.32
N ALA A 34 -17.78 -27.23 50.68
CA ALA A 34 -17.81 -27.31 49.23
C ALA A 34 -18.28 -25.96 48.64
N SER A 35 -17.32 -25.11 48.32
CA SER A 35 -17.58 -23.94 47.48
C SER A 35 -17.57 -24.38 46.04
N SER A 36 -18.74 -24.56 45.46
CA SER A 36 -18.94 -24.73 44.01
C SER A 36 -18.56 -23.44 43.31
N SER A 37 -17.26 -23.31 42.97
CA SER A 37 -16.82 -22.31 42.02
C SER A 37 -17.32 -22.71 40.63
N HIS A 38 -18.44 -22.11 40.21
CA HIS A 38 -18.81 -22.07 38.80
C HIS A 38 -17.71 -21.30 38.05
N GLY A 39 -16.75 -22.04 37.54
CA GLY A 39 -15.82 -21.52 36.55
C GLY A 39 -16.63 -21.17 35.29
N GLN A 40 -17.06 -19.92 35.19
CA GLN A 40 -17.44 -19.38 33.90
C GLN A 40 -16.21 -19.41 33.01
N SER A 41 -16.13 -20.43 32.17
CA SER A 41 -15.22 -20.41 31.02
C SER A 41 -15.59 -19.19 30.17
N ARG A 42 -14.78 -18.14 30.25
CA ARG A 42 -14.80 -17.08 29.25
C ARG A 42 -14.49 -17.77 27.91
N GLN A 43 -15.55 -18.13 27.18
CA GLN A 43 -15.42 -18.40 25.76
C GLN A 43 -14.76 -17.14 25.17
N ALA A 44 -13.52 -17.27 24.76
CA ALA A 44 -12.89 -16.27 23.91
C ALA A 44 -13.78 -16.17 22.68
N THR A 45 -14.55 -15.08 22.60
CA THR A 45 -15.29 -14.74 21.38
C THR A 45 -14.24 -14.64 20.27
N ALA A 46 -14.33 -15.53 19.28
CA ALA A 46 -13.56 -15.42 18.07
C ALA A 46 -13.68 -13.98 17.56
N PRO A 47 -12.61 -13.36 17.04
CA PRO A 47 -12.68 -12.03 16.47
C PRO A 47 -13.83 -12.04 15.46
N VAL A 48 -14.80 -11.16 15.64
CA VAL A 48 -15.83 -10.94 14.62
C VAL A 48 -15.07 -10.44 13.39
N GLU A 49 -14.94 -11.29 12.38
CA GLU A 49 -14.34 -10.93 11.11
C GLU A 49 -15.18 -9.80 10.52
N SER A 50 -14.65 -8.58 10.56
CA SER A 50 -15.36 -7.42 10.03
C SER A 50 -15.55 -7.63 8.53
N ALA A 51 -16.74 -7.30 8.01
CA ALA A 51 -17.02 -7.40 6.57
C ALA A 51 -15.90 -6.70 5.76
N PRO A 52 -15.49 -7.27 4.63
CA PRO A 52 -14.46 -6.67 3.79
C PRO A 52 -14.85 -5.26 3.34
N ARG A 53 -13.89 -4.35 3.36
CA ARG A 53 -14.08 -2.95 2.94
C ARG A 53 -14.24 -2.88 1.42
N LEU A 54 -15.26 -2.17 0.96
CA LEU A 54 -15.45 -1.92 -0.47
C LEU A 54 -14.39 -0.93 -0.96
N VAL A 55 -13.63 -1.31 -1.99
CA VAL A 55 -12.60 -0.46 -2.58
C VAL A 55 -12.69 -0.43 -4.10
N ILE A 56 -12.33 0.71 -4.68
CA ILE A 56 -11.97 0.85 -6.08
C ILE A 56 -10.51 1.35 -6.11
N ILE A 57 -9.71 0.84 -7.04
CA ILE A 57 -8.32 1.27 -7.24
C ILE A 57 -8.24 2.05 -8.54
N ASP A 58 -7.73 3.27 -8.49
CA ASP A 58 -7.45 4.10 -9.66
C ASP A 58 -5.94 4.17 -9.84
N THR A 59 -5.41 3.71 -10.98
CA THR A 59 -3.98 3.39 -11.18
C THR A 59 -3.50 3.78 -12.58
N ASP A 60 -2.28 4.25 -12.69
CA ASP A 60 -1.60 4.44 -13.97
C ASP A 60 -0.53 3.37 -14.25
N ILE A 61 -0.81 2.15 -13.83
CA ILE A 61 0.04 0.97 -14.00
C ILE A 61 0.67 0.87 -15.39
N GLY A 62 1.98 0.60 -15.47
CA GLY A 62 2.67 0.34 -16.73
C GLY A 62 3.93 1.16 -16.97
N ASP A 63 4.14 2.27 -16.28
CA ASP A 63 5.36 3.10 -16.37
C ASP A 63 6.34 2.74 -15.26
N ASP A 64 6.11 3.16 -14.02
CA ASP A 64 6.80 2.60 -12.88
C ASP A 64 6.19 1.24 -12.54
N VAL A 65 6.87 0.46 -11.72
CA VAL A 65 6.43 -0.91 -11.42
C VAL A 65 5.66 -1.02 -10.11
N ASP A 66 5.64 0.02 -9.31
CA ASP A 66 5.06 0.03 -7.96
C ASP A 66 3.54 -0.11 -7.94
N ASP A 67 2.83 0.41 -8.94
CA ASP A 67 1.40 0.11 -9.15
C ASP A 67 1.14 -1.41 -9.17
N ALA A 68 1.97 -2.17 -9.90
CA ALA A 68 1.79 -3.62 -9.97
C ALA A 68 1.95 -4.29 -8.60
N PHE A 69 2.91 -3.82 -7.80
CA PHE A 69 3.10 -4.28 -6.42
C PHE A 69 1.95 -3.86 -5.50
N ALA A 70 1.39 -2.67 -5.71
CA ALA A 70 0.23 -2.16 -4.98
C ALA A 70 -1.03 -2.97 -5.29
N VAL A 71 -1.33 -3.18 -6.58
CA VAL A 71 -2.45 -4.02 -7.02
C VAL A 71 -2.30 -5.45 -6.49
N ALA A 72 -1.10 -6.03 -6.56
CA ALA A 72 -0.83 -7.37 -6.02
C ALA A 72 -1.11 -7.46 -4.51
N LEU A 73 -0.72 -6.43 -3.73
CA LEU A 73 -1.05 -6.36 -2.30
C LEU A 73 -2.57 -6.34 -2.07
N ALA A 74 -3.30 -5.56 -2.86
CA ALA A 74 -4.75 -5.49 -2.75
C ALA A 74 -5.41 -6.84 -3.07
N LEU A 75 -4.93 -7.56 -4.11
CA LEU A 75 -5.41 -8.89 -4.48
C LEU A 75 -5.19 -9.94 -3.38
N GLN A 76 -4.13 -9.79 -2.60
CA GLN A 76 -3.72 -10.68 -1.51
C GLN A 76 -4.25 -10.23 -0.13
N SER A 77 -5.19 -9.31 -0.09
CA SER A 77 -5.73 -8.75 1.15
C SER A 77 -7.23 -9.07 1.31
N PRO A 78 -7.59 -10.09 2.09
CA PRO A 78 -8.98 -10.52 2.27
C PRO A 78 -9.83 -9.45 2.98
N GLU A 79 -9.22 -8.46 3.60
CA GLU A 79 -9.87 -7.31 4.22
C GLU A 79 -10.50 -6.35 3.20
N LEU A 80 -10.15 -6.51 1.91
CA LEU A 80 -10.65 -5.70 0.82
C LEU A 80 -11.58 -6.49 -0.09
N LYS A 81 -12.70 -5.87 -0.47
CA LYS A 81 -13.53 -6.29 -1.60
C LYS A 81 -13.34 -5.29 -2.73
N ILE A 82 -12.56 -5.66 -3.73
CA ILE A 82 -12.26 -4.82 -4.88
C ILE A 82 -13.46 -4.84 -5.82
N LEU A 83 -14.17 -3.70 -5.93
CA LEU A 83 -15.32 -3.55 -6.82
C LEU A 83 -14.90 -3.36 -8.27
N GLY A 84 -13.69 -2.86 -8.51
CA GLY A 84 -13.09 -2.71 -9.82
C GLY A 84 -11.78 -1.92 -9.75
N ILE A 85 -11.09 -1.87 -10.89
CA ILE A 85 -9.85 -1.11 -11.08
C ILE A 85 -10.03 -0.19 -12.28
N THR A 86 -9.72 1.09 -12.12
CA THR A 86 -9.78 2.09 -13.18
C THR A 86 -8.38 2.45 -13.67
N ALA A 87 -8.16 2.41 -14.99
CA ALA A 87 -6.92 2.85 -15.60
C ALA A 87 -6.96 4.37 -15.79
N ALA A 88 -5.98 5.09 -15.25
CA ALA A 88 -5.88 6.53 -15.29
C ALA A 88 -4.72 7.00 -16.17
N TRP A 89 -4.87 8.15 -16.77
CA TRP A 89 -3.86 8.96 -17.42
C TRP A 89 -2.98 8.24 -18.48
N GLY A 90 -2.46 9.00 -19.45
CA GLY A 90 -1.61 8.48 -20.51
C GLY A 90 -2.32 7.51 -21.46
N ASN A 91 -1.66 6.42 -21.80
CA ASN A 91 -2.22 5.37 -22.67
C ASN A 91 -3.12 4.42 -21.87
N THR A 92 -4.31 4.89 -21.51
CA THR A 92 -5.27 4.12 -20.71
C THR A 92 -5.72 2.81 -21.40
N PRO A 93 -5.82 2.71 -22.74
CA PRO A 93 -6.07 1.43 -23.41
C PRO A 93 -4.98 0.38 -23.10
N LEU A 94 -3.72 0.77 -23.10
CA LEU A 94 -2.62 -0.14 -22.84
C LEU A 94 -2.55 -0.53 -21.35
N ARG A 95 -2.82 0.43 -20.44
CA ARG A 95 -2.93 0.18 -18.99
C ARG A 95 -4.05 -0.79 -18.67
N ALA A 96 -5.22 -0.62 -19.28
CA ALA A 96 -6.35 -1.52 -19.10
C ALA A 96 -6.05 -2.95 -19.63
N LYS A 97 -5.33 -3.07 -20.74
CA LYS A 97 -4.85 -4.38 -21.26
C LYS A 97 -3.84 -5.03 -20.31
N LEU A 98 -2.92 -4.25 -19.73
CA LEU A 98 -1.97 -4.73 -18.73
C LEU A 98 -2.72 -5.28 -17.51
N LEU A 99 -3.67 -4.53 -16.96
CA LEU A 99 -4.52 -4.96 -15.86
C LEU A 99 -5.28 -6.25 -16.19
N ALA A 100 -5.90 -6.32 -17.38
CA ALA A 100 -6.65 -7.50 -17.80
C ALA A 100 -5.77 -8.76 -17.88
N ARG A 101 -4.55 -8.61 -18.37
CA ARG A 101 -3.59 -9.70 -18.39
C ARG A 101 -3.13 -10.07 -16.97
N PHE A 102 -2.78 -9.09 -16.15
CA PHE A 102 -2.34 -9.30 -14.77
C PHE A 102 -3.41 -10.02 -13.94
N LEU A 103 -4.66 -9.56 -14.00
CA LEU A 103 -5.79 -10.20 -13.31
C LEU A 103 -6.05 -11.61 -13.83
N ARG A 104 -5.93 -11.86 -15.14
CA ARG A 104 -6.07 -13.20 -15.70
C ARG A 104 -4.97 -14.15 -15.22
N GLU A 105 -3.71 -13.73 -15.23
CA GLU A 105 -2.57 -14.53 -14.80
C GLU A 105 -2.59 -14.82 -13.31
N THR A 106 -3.18 -13.92 -12.53
CA THR A 106 -3.35 -14.07 -11.08
C THR A 106 -4.69 -14.71 -10.66
N GLY A 107 -5.52 -15.13 -11.64
CA GLY A 107 -6.79 -15.81 -11.36
C GLY A 107 -7.91 -14.92 -10.83
N ARG A 108 -7.84 -13.59 -11.04
CA ARG A 108 -8.78 -12.60 -10.54
C ARG A 108 -9.58 -11.90 -11.64
N THR A 109 -10.06 -12.68 -12.60
CA THR A 109 -10.92 -12.19 -13.69
C THR A 109 -12.32 -11.76 -13.23
N ASP A 110 -12.65 -11.98 -11.97
CA ASP A 110 -13.86 -11.50 -11.30
C ASP A 110 -13.87 -9.97 -11.10
N ILE A 111 -12.72 -9.31 -11.15
CA ILE A 111 -12.58 -7.88 -10.91
C ILE A 111 -12.79 -7.10 -12.21
N PRO A 112 -13.81 -6.23 -12.29
CA PRO A 112 -14.02 -5.36 -13.45
C PRO A 112 -12.88 -4.37 -13.64
N ILE A 113 -12.58 -4.07 -14.90
CA ILE A 113 -11.65 -3.01 -15.30
C ILE A 113 -12.42 -1.95 -16.07
N ALA A 114 -12.16 -0.67 -15.78
CA ALA A 114 -12.68 0.45 -16.55
C ALA A 114 -11.54 1.35 -17.04
N MET A 115 -11.72 1.97 -18.19
CA MET A 115 -10.70 2.72 -18.89
C MET A 115 -10.99 4.21 -18.83
N GLY A 116 -10.05 4.99 -18.31
CA GLY A 116 -10.12 6.44 -18.26
C GLY A 116 -9.84 7.10 -19.61
N THR A 117 -10.02 8.40 -19.64
CA THR A 117 -9.67 9.23 -20.80
C THR A 117 -8.15 9.25 -20.99
N GLU A 118 -7.71 9.09 -22.24
CA GLU A 118 -6.31 9.28 -22.58
C GLU A 118 -5.92 10.76 -22.41
N LYS A 119 -4.95 11.02 -21.55
CA LYS A 119 -4.43 12.37 -21.32
C LYS A 119 -2.89 12.31 -21.30
N TYR A 120 -2.29 13.08 -22.17
CA TYR A 120 -0.85 13.10 -22.36
C TYR A 120 -0.25 14.42 -21.92
N PRO A 121 1.01 14.45 -21.44
CA PRO A 121 1.69 15.68 -21.14
C PRO A 121 1.81 16.52 -22.42
N ALA A 122 1.74 17.85 -22.28
CA ALA A 122 1.85 18.79 -23.41
C ALA A 122 3.21 18.67 -24.15
N LYS A 123 4.23 18.13 -23.48
CA LYS A 123 5.58 17.88 -24.05
C LYS A 123 6.14 16.59 -23.47
N GLY A 124 6.81 15.81 -24.31
CA GLY A 124 7.43 14.55 -23.92
C GLY A 124 6.71 13.31 -24.44
N LYS A 125 7.36 12.16 -24.30
CA LYS A 125 6.78 10.85 -24.57
C LYS A 125 6.55 10.17 -23.24
N LEU A 126 5.40 9.52 -23.11
CA LEU A 126 5.21 8.56 -22.04
C LEU A 126 6.10 7.34 -22.29
N ASN A 127 6.79 6.95 -21.26
CA ASN A 127 7.63 5.77 -21.26
C ASN A 127 6.85 4.63 -20.64
N PHE A 128 6.13 3.87 -21.48
CA PHE A 128 5.42 2.69 -20.97
C PHE A 128 6.41 1.52 -20.89
N SER A 129 7.10 1.40 -19.75
CA SER A 129 8.18 0.41 -19.56
C SER A 129 7.70 -1.03 -19.69
N GLN A 130 6.41 -1.30 -19.39
CA GLN A 130 5.79 -2.63 -19.36
C GLN A 130 4.88 -2.89 -20.57
N ALA A 131 5.10 -2.17 -21.68
CA ALA A 131 4.28 -2.26 -22.89
C ALA A 131 4.24 -3.70 -23.47
N GLU A 132 5.37 -4.40 -23.49
CA GLU A 132 5.43 -5.76 -24.05
C GLU A 132 4.54 -6.73 -23.26
N TYR A 133 4.45 -6.56 -21.94
CA TYR A 133 3.50 -7.35 -21.14
C TYR A 133 2.06 -7.02 -21.51
N ALA A 134 1.73 -5.76 -21.69
CA ALA A 134 0.37 -5.31 -21.98
C ALA A 134 -0.11 -5.73 -23.38
N GLU A 135 0.76 -5.77 -24.40
CA GLU A 135 0.40 -6.05 -25.79
C GLU A 135 0.06 -7.51 -26.05
N ARG A 136 0.55 -8.44 -25.24
CA ARG A 136 0.32 -9.87 -25.40
C ARG A 136 -1.00 -10.30 -24.76
N GLY A 137 -2.08 -10.29 -25.52
CA GLY A 137 -3.39 -10.76 -25.04
C GLY A 137 -4.49 -10.64 -26.10
N PRO A 138 -5.70 -11.17 -25.80
CA PRO A 138 -6.85 -11.00 -26.67
C PRO A 138 -7.30 -9.52 -26.71
N ALA A 139 -8.18 -9.21 -27.64
CA ALA A 139 -8.86 -7.91 -27.62
C ALA A 139 -9.84 -7.86 -26.45
N TRP A 140 -9.78 -6.79 -25.67
CA TRP A 140 -10.71 -6.48 -24.60
C TRP A 140 -11.44 -5.17 -24.91
N THR A 141 -12.65 -5.06 -24.43
CA THR A 141 -13.42 -3.80 -24.37
C THR A 141 -13.65 -3.45 -22.91
N PHE A 142 -13.48 -2.18 -22.57
CA PHE A 142 -13.60 -1.71 -21.22
C PHE A 142 -14.65 -0.57 -21.16
N PRO A 143 -15.49 -0.52 -20.11
CA PRO A 143 -16.37 0.62 -19.88
C PRO A 143 -15.53 1.87 -19.53
N ALA A 144 -16.16 3.04 -19.68
CA ALA A 144 -15.53 4.30 -19.27
C ALA A 144 -15.36 4.36 -17.75
N ALA A 145 -14.17 4.78 -17.28
CA ALA A 145 -13.82 4.78 -15.86
C ALA A 145 -14.75 5.70 -15.05
N VAL A 146 -15.05 6.90 -15.54
CA VAL A 146 -15.89 7.86 -14.79
C VAL A 146 -17.34 7.35 -14.67
N ASP A 147 -17.88 6.73 -15.72
CA ASP A 147 -19.23 6.14 -15.67
C ASP A 147 -19.27 4.97 -14.68
N PHE A 148 -18.26 4.12 -14.71
CA PHE A 148 -18.10 3.01 -13.76
C PHE A 148 -17.99 3.52 -12.33
N LEU A 149 -17.10 4.49 -12.07
CA LEU A 149 -16.86 5.05 -10.75
C LEU A 149 -18.13 5.64 -10.15
N LEU A 150 -18.80 6.54 -10.87
CA LEU A 150 -20.03 7.16 -10.39
C LEU A 150 -21.18 6.15 -10.21
N ALA A 151 -21.26 5.12 -11.06
CA ALA A 151 -22.26 4.06 -10.90
C ALA A 151 -22.02 3.25 -9.63
N GLN A 152 -20.77 2.90 -9.33
CA GLN A 152 -20.41 2.16 -8.11
C GLN A 152 -20.68 3.00 -6.85
N ILE A 153 -20.35 4.29 -6.86
CA ILE A 153 -20.61 5.19 -5.72
C ILE A 153 -22.11 5.27 -5.43
N ARG A 154 -22.97 5.43 -6.48
CA ARG A 154 -24.44 5.45 -6.30
C ARG A 154 -25.00 4.13 -5.76
N GLN A 155 -24.37 2.99 -6.07
CA GLN A 155 -24.76 1.68 -5.55
C GLN A 155 -24.36 1.46 -4.09
N HIS A 156 -23.30 2.14 -3.64
CA HIS A 156 -22.68 1.96 -2.32
C HIS A 156 -22.33 3.30 -1.66
N PRO A 157 -23.33 4.19 -1.43
CA PRO A 157 -23.10 5.53 -0.90
C PRO A 157 -22.50 5.45 0.51
N GLY A 158 -21.43 6.19 0.76
CA GLY A 158 -20.73 6.24 2.04
C GLY A 158 -19.89 5.00 2.38
N GLU A 159 -19.80 3.99 1.49
CA GLU A 159 -19.11 2.73 1.79
C GLU A 159 -17.75 2.59 1.10
N ILE A 160 -17.59 3.16 -0.10
CA ILE A 160 -16.42 2.93 -0.95
C ILE A 160 -15.22 3.77 -0.48
N THR A 161 -14.09 3.12 -0.25
CA THR A 161 -12.78 3.76 -0.22
C THR A 161 -12.18 3.72 -1.62
N LEU A 162 -11.94 4.89 -2.22
CA LEU A 162 -11.20 5.00 -3.48
C LEU A 162 -9.71 5.10 -3.15
N ILE A 163 -8.92 4.15 -3.64
CA ILE A 163 -7.46 4.14 -3.53
C ILE A 163 -6.92 4.68 -4.85
N ALA A 164 -6.43 5.93 -4.84
CA ALA A 164 -5.89 6.60 -6.01
C ALA A 164 -4.36 6.55 -5.95
N ILE A 165 -3.77 5.85 -6.90
CA ILE A 165 -2.33 5.61 -7.01
C ILE A 165 -1.76 6.00 -8.38
N GLY A 166 -2.49 6.79 -9.13
CA GLY A 166 -2.08 7.43 -10.38
C GLY A 166 -2.57 8.87 -10.41
N PRO A 167 -2.25 9.63 -11.48
CA PRO A 167 -2.74 10.98 -11.66
C PRO A 167 -4.26 11.08 -11.57
N GLU A 168 -4.76 12.11 -10.92
CA GLU A 168 -6.15 12.25 -10.49
C GLU A 168 -7.15 12.54 -11.64
N THR A 169 -6.81 12.24 -12.88
CA THR A 169 -7.61 12.57 -14.08
C THR A 169 -9.03 12.02 -13.98
N ASN A 170 -9.20 10.74 -13.67
CA ASN A 170 -10.52 10.13 -13.52
C ASN A 170 -11.32 10.76 -12.38
N LEU A 171 -10.65 11.13 -11.27
CA LEU A 171 -11.25 11.76 -10.12
C LEU A 171 -11.72 13.18 -10.47
N GLY A 172 -10.84 13.96 -11.12
CA GLY A 172 -11.16 15.31 -11.59
C GLY A 172 -12.36 15.35 -12.54
N GLU A 173 -12.41 14.41 -13.50
CA GLU A 173 -13.54 14.28 -14.43
C GLU A 173 -14.82 13.82 -13.70
N ALA A 174 -14.73 12.93 -12.71
CA ALA A 174 -15.88 12.51 -11.91
C ALA A 174 -16.44 13.67 -11.07
N ILE A 175 -15.56 14.49 -10.47
CA ILE A 175 -15.94 15.70 -9.72
C ILE A 175 -16.62 16.71 -10.64
N ASP A 176 -16.10 16.93 -11.85
CA ASP A 176 -16.72 17.86 -12.81
C ASP A 176 -18.11 17.40 -13.26
N ARG A 177 -18.27 16.09 -13.44
CA ARG A 177 -19.51 15.50 -13.98
C ARG A 177 -20.63 15.43 -12.94
N ASP A 178 -20.31 14.98 -11.72
CA ASP A 178 -21.27 14.77 -10.65
C ASP A 178 -20.60 14.88 -9.27
N PRO A 179 -20.35 16.13 -8.82
CA PRO A 179 -19.65 16.37 -7.56
C PRO A 179 -20.42 15.86 -6.35
N ASP A 180 -21.75 15.80 -6.42
CA ASP A 180 -22.57 15.34 -5.30
C ASP A 180 -22.43 13.83 -5.12
N THR A 181 -22.55 13.04 -6.20
CA THR A 181 -22.27 11.61 -6.15
C THR A 181 -20.82 11.35 -5.71
N PHE A 182 -19.84 12.11 -6.21
CA PHE A 182 -18.43 11.91 -5.81
C PHE A 182 -18.22 12.10 -4.30
N ARG A 183 -18.92 13.04 -3.68
CA ARG A 183 -18.87 13.27 -2.23
C ARG A 183 -19.48 12.14 -1.40
N GLU A 184 -20.24 11.23 -2.00
CA GLU A 184 -20.75 10.02 -1.34
C GLU A 184 -19.69 8.92 -1.19
N LEU A 185 -18.46 9.10 -1.68
CA LEU A 185 -17.36 8.23 -1.30
C LEU A 185 -17.14 8.27 0.21
N LYS A 186 -16.83 7.14 0.80
CA LYS A 186 -16.42 7.08 2.22
C LYS A 186 -15.16 7.91 2.47
N ARG A 187 -14.18 7.78 1.58
CA ARG A 187 -12.90 8.50 1.59
C ARG A 187 -12.11 8.24 0.32
N VAL A 188 -11.14 9.09 0.07
CA VAL A 188 -10.04 8.84 -0.87
C VAL A 188 -8.76 8.60 -0.10
N VAL A 189 -8.01 7.55 -0.47
CA VAL A 189 -6.63 7.30 -0.03
C VAL A 189 -5.74 7.53 -1.24
N LEU A 190 -4.93 8.56 -1.18
CA LEU A 190 -4.13 9.07 -2.29
C LEU A 190 -2.64 8.79 -2.06
N MET A 191 -1.97 8.17 -3.03
CA MET A 191 -0.53 8.34 -3.18
C MET A 191 -0.29 9.59 -4.02
N GLY A 192 0.28 10.63 -3.42
CA GLY A 192 0.53 11.88 -4.11
C GLY A 192 1.03 12.99 -3.21
N GLY A 193 1.70 13.94 -3.80
CA GLY A 193 2.21 15.13 -3.12
C GLY A 193 3.56 14.96 -2.45
N SER A 194 4.09 16.10 -2.02
CA SER A 194 5.41 16.23 -1.37
C SER A 194 5.31 17.39 -0.38
N ILE A 195 5.35 17.09 0.91
CA ILE A 195 5.03 18.08 1.96
C ILE A 195 6.31 18.73 2.51
N TYR A 196 7.22 17.91 3.04
CA TYR A 196 8.49 18.35 3.60
C TYR A 196 9.70 17.69 2.95
N ARG A 197 9.48 16.64 2.13
CA ARG A 197 10.50 15.84 1.50
C ARG A 197 10.13 15.53 0.06
N GLY A 198 11.05 15.76 -0.88
CA GLY A 198 10.94 15.36 -2.27
C GLY A 198 11.52 13.97 -2.52
N TYR A 199 11.73 13.62 -3.79
CA TYR A 199 12.24 12.30 -4.18
C TYR A 199 13.64 12.01 -3.65
N ASP A 200 13.86 10.81 -3.15
CA ASP A 200 15.20 10.33 -2.77
C ASP A 200 16.11 10.16 -4.01
N GLY A 201 17.38 10.47 -3.80
CA GLY A 201 18.39 10.31 -4.86
C GLY A 201 18.55 11.52 -5.79
N PHE A 202 17.73 12.55 -5.63
CA PHE A 202 17.94 13.83 -6.32
C PHE A 202 19.08 14.63 -5.65
N PRO A 203 19.97 15.28 -6.45
CA PRO A 203 20.98 16.17 -5.91
C PRO A 203 20.31 17.46 -5.41
N TYR A 204 20.19 17.61 -4.11
CA TYR A 204 19.69 18.85 -3.52
C TYR A 204 20.84 19.81 -3.25
N PRO A 205 20.76 21.09 -3.70
CA PRO A 205 21.83 22.08 -3.49
C PRO A 205 22.19 22.28 -2.02
N THR A 206 21.23 22.07 -1.12
CA THR A 206 21.40 22.21 0.34
C THR A 206 21.87 20.92 1.02
N GLY A 207 22.03 19.83 0.28
CA GLY A 207 22.28 18.48 0.84
C GLY A 207 21.11 17.90 1.64
N LYS A 208 19.95 18.56 1.66
CA LYS A 208 18.72 18.08 2.33
C LYS A 208 17.59 17.95 1.32
N PRO A 209 16.81 16.84 1.36
CA PRO A 209 15.62 16.71 0.55
C PRO A 209 14.69 17.92 0.74
N GLN A 210 14.26 18.49 -0.38
CA GLN A 210 13.31 19.62 -0.40
C GLN A 210 12.01 19.15 -1.05
N PRO A 211 10.84 19.66 -0.65
CA PRO A 211 9.60 19.40 -1.36
C PRO A 211 9.73 19.79 -2.84
N GLN A 212 9.14 18.98 -3.71
CA GLN A 212 9.09 19.26 -5.15
C GLN A 212 7.76 18.75 -5.71
N PRO A 213 7.31 19.21 -6.88
CA PRO A 213 6.13 18.65 -7.51
C PRO A 213 6.24 17.14 -7.62
N GLU A 214 5.25 16.44 -7.06
CA GLU A 214 5.17 14.98 -7.14
C GLU A 214 4.46 14.59 -8.43
N TRP A 215 4.80 13.41 -8.98
CA TRP A 215 4.45 13.02 -10.34
C TRP A 215 2.94 12.94 -10.58
N ASN A 216 2.18 12.27 -9.73
CA ASN A 216 0.74 12.12 -9.90
C ASN A 216 0.04 13.48 -9.91
N ILE A 217 0.39 14.34 -8.94
CA ILE A 217 -0.10 15.73 -8.87
C ILE A 217 0.31 16.53 -10.11
N LEU A 218 1.58 16.42 -10.54
CA LEU A 218 2.14 17.19 -11.65
C LEU A 218 1.51 16.83 -12.99
N CYS A 219 1.14 15.56 -13.17
CA CYS A 219 0.55 15.07 -14.42
C CYS A 219 -0.85 15.64 -14.68
N ASP A 220 -1.60 15.95 -13.63
CA ASP A 220 -2.94 16.58 -13.75
C ASP A 220 -3.23 17.57 -12.63
N ILE A 221 -2.51 18.70 -12.63
CA ILE A 221 -2.65 19.74 -11.62
C ILE A 221 -4.12 20.20 -11.42
N PRO A 222 -4.91 20.47 -12.48
CA PRO A 222 -6.29 20.86 -12.29
C PRO A 222 -7.16 19.79 -11.61
N ALA A 223 -6.95 18.50 -11.92
CA ALA A 223 -7.67 17.41 -11.29
C ALA A 223 -7.28 17.28 -9.81
N ALA A 224 -5.99 17.36 -9.50
CA ALA A 224 -5.50 17.39 -8.14
C ALA A 224 -6.09 18.57 -7.33
N GLN A 225 -6.09 19.78 -7.88
CA GLN A 225 -6.69 20.96 -7.24
C GLN A 225 -8.17 20.74 -6.91
N LYS A 226 -8.95 20.12 -7.82
CA LYS A 226 -10.35 19.77 -7.59
C LYS A 226 -10.50 18.77 -6.46
N LEU A 227 -9.66 17.71 -6.44
CA LEU A 227 -9.69 16.72 -5.37
C LEU A 227 -9.43 17.35 -3.99
N PHE A 228 -8.37 18.17 -3.85
CA PHE A 228 -8.01 18.82 -2.59
C PHE A 228 -9.03 19.86 -2.11
N THR A 229 -9.93 20.30 -2.98
CA THR A 229 -11.02 21.25 -2.67
C THR A 229 -12.41 20.62 -2.67
N SER A 230 -12.54 19.33 -2.97
CA SER A 230 -13.83 18.62 -3.12
C SER A 230 -14.63 18.48 -1.83
N GLY A 231 -13.98 18.57 -0.68
CA GLY A 231 -14.60 18.34 0.64
C GLY A 231 -14.74 16.86 1.03
N ILE A 232 -14.25 15.92 0.19
CA ILE A 232 -14.24 14.50 0.51
C ILE A 232 -13.21 14.21 1.63
N PRO A 233 -13.43 13.23 2.55
CA PRO A 233 -12.39 12.79 3.47
C PRO A 233 -11.16 12.28 2.70
N LEU A 234 -10.06 13.04 2.71
CA LEU A 234 -8.85 12.79 1.95
C LEU A 234 -7.71 12.34 2.88
N TYR A 235 -7.10 11.22 2.55
CA TYR A 235 -5.94 10.65 3.23
C TYR A 235 -4.78 10.59 2.25
N VAL A 236 -3.68 11.27 2.56
CA VAL A 236 -2.56 11.49 1.63
C VAL A 236 -1.32 10.77 2.12
N MET A 237 -0.75 9.94 1.26
CA MET A 237 0.54 9.24 1.44
C MET A 237 1.56 9.89 0.49
N PRO A 238 2.17 11.03 0.92
CA PRO A 238 3.09 11.78 0.06
C PRO A 238 4.47 11.14 0.00
N LEU A 239 5.37 11.73 -0.79
CA LEU A 239 6.78 11.32 -0.85
C LEU A 239 7.44 11.25 0.53
N ASP A 240 6.94 11.98 1.51
CA ASP A 240 7.43 11.98 2.90
C ASP A 240 7.38 10.58 3.52
N SER A 241 6.37 9.79 3.19
CA SER A 241 6.12 8.45 3.76
C SER A 241 6.17 7.32 2.75
N ALA A 242 5.97 7.60 1.46
CA ALA A 242 5.73 6.55 0.48
C ALA A 242 7.02 5.93 -0.11
N GLN A 243 8.20 6.49 0.17
CA GLN A 243 9.45 6.06 -0.46
C GLN A 243 10.08 4.81 0.20
N ILE A 244 9.35 3.69 0.18
CA ILE A 244 9.82 2.40 0.69
C ILE A 244 10.48 1.61 -0.45
N LYS A 245 11.78 1.35 -0.32
CA LYS A 245 12.59 0.66 -1.34
C LYS A 245 12.54 -0.84 -1.16
N LEU A 246 12.12 -1.57 -2.19
CA LEU A 246 12.17 -3.03 -2.24
C LEU A 246 13.63 -3.47 -2.46
N GLN A 247 14.35 -3.65 -1.36
CA GLN A 247 15.77 -3.99 -1.38
C GLN A 247 16.02 -5.42 -1.91
N GLU A 248 17.29 -5.77 -2.08
CA GLU A 248 17.69 -7.03 -2.72
C GLU A 248 17.17 -8.27 -1.98
N LEU A 249 17.19 -8.27 -0.66
CA LEU A 249 16.75 -9.44 0.13
C LEU A 249 15.26 -9.68 -0.01
N GLU A 250 14.45 -8.63 0.09
CA GLU A 250 13.00 -8.68 -0.10
C GLU A 250 12.66 -9.10 -1.53
N ARG A 251 13.35 -8.54 -2.54
CA ARG A 251 13.18 -8.92 -3.95
C ARG A 251 13.52 -10.39 -4.19
N ALA A 252 14.65 -10.85 -3.68
CA ALA A 252 15.08 -12.24 -3.82
C ALA A 252 14.06 -13.19 -3.21
N LYS A 253 13.58 -12.90 -2.00
CA LYS A 253 12.54 -13.67 -1.32
C LYS A 253 11.24 -13.68 -2.14
N LEU A 254 10.80 -12.53 -2.58
CA LEU A 254 9.56 -12.39 -3.36
C LEU A 254 9.63 -13.20 -4.66
N PHE A 255 10.69 -13.02 -5.45
CA PHE A 255 10.81 -13.66 -6.76
C PHE A 255 11.21 -15.14 -6.71
N SER A 256 11.63 -15.67 -5.55
CA SER A 256 11.85 -17.10 -5.33
C SER A 256 10.59 -17.85 -4.88
N THR A 257 9.48 -17.15 -4.62
CA THR A 257 8.25 -17.76 -4.07
C THR A 257 7.52 -18.63 -5.11
N GLY A 258 7.43 -18.20 -6.38
CA GLY A 258 6.87 -19.01 -7.47
C GLY A 258 5.34 -19.12 -7.45
N THR A 259 4.61 -18.11 -6.96
CA THR A 259 3.16 -17.98 -7.15
C THR A 259 2.88 -17.24 -8.46
N SER A 260 1.66 -17.36 -8.99
CA SER A 260 1.28 -16.62 -10.20
C SER A 260 1.40 -15.10 -10.04
N ILE A 261 1.15 -14.55 -8.85
CA ILE A 261 1.35 -13.14 -8.54
C ILE A 261 2.84 -12.79 -8.58
N THR A 262 3.69 -13.53 -7.87
CA THR A 262 5.13 -13.22 -7.82
C THR A 262 5.81 -13.44 -9.16
N ASP A 263 5.33 -14.38 -9.98
CA ASP A 263 5.84 -14.61 -11.33
C ASP A 263 5.44 -13.47 -12.29
N ALA A 264 4.19 -13.00 -12.23
CA ALA A 264 3.75 -11.84 -12.99
C ALA A 264 4.52 -10.58 -12.60
N LEU A 265 4.68 -10.33 -11.29
CA LEU A 265 5.49 -9.21 -10.78
C LEU A 265 6.96 -9.29 -11.24
N ARG A 266 7.53 -10.48 -11.29
CA ARG A 266 8.90 -10.67 -11.79
C ARG A 266 9.05 -10.28 -13.25
N VAL A 267 8.06 -10.63 -14.09
CA VAL A 267 8.06 -10.22 -15.51
C VAL A 267 7.98 -8.71 -15.66
N LEU A 268 7.04 -8.06 -14.94
CA LEU A 268 6.87 -6.61 -14.95
C LEU A 268 8.13 -5.89 -14.42
N TYR A 269 8.70 -6.38 -13.33
CA TYR A 269 9.96 -5.88 -12.78
C TYR A 269 11.10 -5.94 -13.81
N HIS A 270 11.24 -7.05 -14.54
CA HIS A 270 12.30 -7.18 -15.54
C HIS A 270 12.13 -6.20 -16.70
N GLN A 271 10.91 -5.95 -17.16
CA GLN A 271 10.66 -4.96 -18.20
C GLN A 271 11.01 -3.55 -17.71
N TRP A 272 10.51 -3.18 -16.52
CA TRP A 272 10.82 -1.90 -15.89
C TRP A 272 12.33 -1.70 -15.67
N SER A 273 12.99 -2.70 -15.09
CA SER A 273 14.43 -2.66 -14.79
C SER A 273 15.27 -2.51 -16.06
N SER A 274 14.93 -3.26 -17.11
CA SER A 274 15.63 -3.22 -18.40
C SER A 274 15.42 -1.89 -19.11
N TYR A 275 14.23 -1.29 -19.00
CA TYR A 275 13.91 -0.03 -19.66
C TYR A 275 14.68 1.15 -19.08
N GLY A 276 14.68 1.27 -17.75
CA GLY A 276 15.27 2.41 -17.02
C GLY A 276 16.69 2.16 -16.49
N ASN A 277 17.28 0.97 -16.72
CA ASN A 277 18.52 0.53 -16.07
C ASN A 277 18.46 0.70 -14.54
N GLN A 278 17.28 0.42 -13.94
CA GLN A 278 17.01 0.54 -12.52
C GLN A 278 16.99 -0.85 -11.90
N ILE A 279 17.39 -0.94 -10.63
CA ILE A 279 17.49 -2.23 -9.93
C ILE A 279 16.51 -2.29 -8.74
N THR A 280 16.38 -1.20 -8.02
CA THR A 280 15.63 -1.17 -6.76
C THR A 280 14.36 -0.34 -6.93
N PRO A 281 13.17 -0.99 -7.04
CA PRO A 281 11.91 -0.26 -7.10
C PRO A 281 11.64 0.43 -5.77
N THR A 282 10.99 1.57 -5.83
CA THR A 282 10.39 2.22 -4.66
C THR A 282 8.89 1.93 -4.69
N LEU A 283 8.34 1.40 -3.62
CA LEU A 283 6.95 0.94 -3.53
C LEU A 283 6.03 2.09 -3.07
N PHE A 284 6.01 3.20 -3.82
CA PHE A 284 5.24 4.39 -3.45
C PHE A 284 3.76 4.03 -3.21
N ASP A 285 3.13 3.41 -4.17
CA ASP A 285 1.70 3.12 -4.22
C ASP A 285 1.26 2.06 -3.22
N ALA A 286 2.14 1.09 -2.95
CA ALA A 286 1.83 0.03 -2.00
C ALA A 286 1.61 0.56 -0.57
N VAL A 287 2.16 1.74 -0.24
CA VAL A 287 1.91 2.41 1.05
C VAL A 287 0.46 2.87 1.17
N ALA A 288 -0.14 3.40 0.08
CA ALA A 288 -1.54 3.81 0.07
C ALA A 288 -2.48 2.60 0.23
N VAL A 289 -2.20 1.50 -0.46
CA VAL A 289 -2.95 0.24 -0.28
C VAL A 289 -2.79 -0.31 1.13
N ALA A 290 -1.55 -0.34 1.67
CA ALA A 290 -1.28 -0.80 3.02
C ALA A 290 -2.03 0.04 4.06
N TYR A 291 -2.06 1.37 3.90
CA TYR A 291 -2.84 2.27 4.75
C TYR A 291 -4.34 1.96 4.68
N ALA A 292 -4.89 1.73 3.50
CA ALA A 292 -6.32 1.40 3.36
C ALA A 292 -6.68 0.11 4.11
N ILE A 293 -5.73 -0.84 4.25
CA ILE A 293 -5.90 -2.10 4.97
C ILE A 293 -5.63 -1.93 6.46
N LYS A 294 -4.49 -1.34 6.83
CA LYS A 294 -4.00 -1.20 8.21
C LYS A 294 -3.47 0.23 8.42
N PRO A 295 -4.35 1.16 8.81
CA PRO A 295 -3.98 2.58 8.97
C PRO A 295 -2.81 2.84 9.93
N ASP A 296 -2.61 1.97 10.93
CA ASP A 296 -1.54 2.12 11.91
C ASP A 296 -0.13 2.04 11.30
N LEU A 297 0.01 1.49 10.08
CA LEU A 297 1.29 1.49 9.35
C LEU A 297 1.74 2.88 8.93
N CYS A 298 0.82 3.84 8.89
CA CYS A 298 1.08 5.19 8.40
C CYS A 298 0.22 6.21 9.18
N PRO A 299 0.51 6.47 10.47
CA PRO A 299 -0.25 7.41 11.27
C PRO A 299 -0.33 8.80 10.63
N THR A 300 -1.52 9.38 10.57
CA THR A 300 -1.78 10.63 9.87
C THR A 300 -1.84 11.84 10.80
N THR A 301 -1.50 12.99 10.25
CA THR A 301 -1.63 14.31 10.87
C THR A 301 -2.60 15.15 10.06
N PRO A 302 -3.56 15.85 10.70
CA PRO A 302 -4.47 16.75 9.99
C PRO A 302 -3.71 17.98 9.50
N LEU A 303 -3.75 18.24 8.20
CA LEU A 303 -3.14 19.42 7.57
C LEU A 303 -4.13 20.09 6.60
N ARG A 304 -3.97 21.41 6.45
CA ARG A 304 -4.56 22.11 5.31
C ARG A 304 -3.56 22.14 4.18
N LEU A 305 -3.91 21.49 3.09
CA LEU A 305 -3.09 21.38 1.90
C LEU A 305 -3.72 22.12 0.71
N ARG A 306 -2.86 22.72 -0.11
CA ARG A 306 -3.21 23.29 -1.41
C ARG A 306 -2.21 22.84 -2.47
N VAL A 307 -2.71 22.49 -3.63
CA VAL A 307 -1.88 22.29 -4.82
C VAL A 307 -1.79 23.63 -5.56
N ASP A 308 -0.54 24.10 -5.76
CA ASP A 308 -0.31 25.35 -6.51
C ASP A 308 -0.33 25.11 -8.03
N GLU A 309 -0.20 26.19 -8.80
CA GLU A 309 -0.21 26.13 -10.26
C GLU A 309 1.00 25.42 -10.87
N GLN A 310 2.04 25.19 -10.09
CA GLN A 310 3.24 24.45 -10.46
C GLN A 310 3.18 22.98 -10.04
N GLY A 311 2.08 22.53 -9.43
CA GLY A 311 1.90 21.16 -8.94
C GLY A 311 2.58 20.87 -7.61
N SER A 312 3.04 21.90 -6.90
CA SER A 312 3.59 21.71 -5.55
C SER A 312 2.47 21.64 -4.51
N THR A 313 2.60 20.71 -3.57
CA THR A 313 1.69 20.56 -2.44
C THR A 313 2.16 21.44 -1.28
N LYS A 314 1.39 22.45 -0.91
CA LYS A 314 1.74 23.46 0.11
C LYS A 314 0.89 23.29 1.35
N VAL A 315 1.52 23.39 2.52
CA VAL A 315 0.80 23.51 3.80
C VAL A 315 0.38 24.95 4.01
N GLU A 316 -0.89 25.15 4.34
CA GLU A 316 -1.47 26.46 4.63
C GLU A 316 -2.05 26.50 6.06
N THR A 317 -2.29 27.72 6.55
CA THR A 317 -3.04 27.93 7.78
C THR A 317 -4.55 27.75 7.54
N GLY A 318 -5.26 27.20 8.53
CA GLY A 318 -6.72 27.04 8.47
C GLY A 318 -7.18 25.63 8.84
N ALA A 319 -8.49 25.39 8.67
CA ALA A 319 -9.07 24.09 8.95
C ALA A 319 -8.46 23.02 8.02
N ALA A 320 -8.09 21.87 8.57
CA ALA A 320 -7.52 20.76 7.82
C ALA A 320 -8.52 20.24 6.77
N ASN A 321 -8.03 19.96 5.56
CA ASN A 321 -8.77 19.33 4.48
C ASN A 321 -8.23 17.93 4.13
N ALA A 322 -7.13 17.51 4.75
CA ALA A 322 -6.53 16.21 4.53
C ALA A 322 -5.93 15.62 5.83
N GLN A 323 -5.87 14.29 5.88
CA GLN A 323 -5.12 13.51 6.85
C GLN A 323 -3.85 13.02 6.14
N VAL A 324 -2.68 13.43 6.60
CA VAL A 324 -1.42 13.24 5.89
C VAL A 324 -0.49 12.33 6.66
N CYS A 325 -0.04 11.25 6.05
CA CYS A 325 1.02 10.43 6.60
C CYS A 325 2.38 11.05 6.27
N LEU A 326 3.07 11.55 7.26
CA LEU A 326 4.39 12.19 7.08
C LEU A 326 5.56 11.22 7.27
N ARG A 327 5.29 10.01 7.76
CA ARG A 327 6.33 9.02 8.01
C ARG A 327 5.72 7.62 8.08
N SER A 328 6.30 6.69 7.36
CA SER A 328 6.12 5.24 7.50
C SER A 328 7.41 4.59 8.00
N ASP A 329 7.27 3.39 8.54
CA ASP A 329 8.39 2.55 8.98
C ASP A 329 8.54 1.39 8.00
N SER A 330 9.69 1.30 7.34
CA SER A 330 9.96 0.27 6.32
C SER A 330 9.93 -1.15 6.87
N ASP A 331 10.41 -1.37 8.11
CA ASP A 331 10.45 -2.70 8.69
C ASP A 331 9.02 -3.17 9.01
N GLN A 332 8.20 -2.32 9.65
CA GLN A 332 6.80 -2.62 9.90
C GLN A 332 6.01 -2.81 8.60
N PHE A 333 6.32 -2.03 7.56
CA PHE A 333 5.71 -2.21 6.26
C PHE A 333 6.05 -3.58 5.67
N PHE A 334 7.30 -4.01 5.68
CA PHE A 334 7.70 -5.31 5.13
C PHE A 334 7.24 -6.49 6.00
N GLU A 335 7.15 -6.34 7.32
CA GLU A 335 6.52 -7.32 8.21
C GLU A 335 5.04 -7.55 7.83
N PHE A 336 4.35 -6.51 7.37
CA PHE A 336 2.99 -6.58 6.91
C PHE A 336 2.89 -7.07 5.45
N TYR A 337 3.72 -6.54 4.55
CA TYR A 337 3.65 -6.71 3.11
C TYR A 337 4.13 -8.10 2.67
N MET A 338 5.32 -8.52 3.10
CA MET A 338 5.97 -9.73 2.60
C MET A 338 5.17 -11.02 2.86
N PRO A 339 4.60 -11.26 4.05
CA PRO A 339 3.78 -12.46 4.27
C PRO A 339 2.56 -12.54 3.35
N ARG A 340 1.98 -11.40 2.96
CA ARG A 340 0.82 -11.35 2.07
C ARG A 340 1.21 -11.65 0.63
N ILE A 341 2.21 -10.95 0.11
CA ILE A 341 2.59 -11.05 -1.29
C ILE A 341 3.22 -12.40 -1.64
N THR A 342 3.81 -13.08 -0.66
CA THR A 342 4.41 -14.42 -0.80
C THR A 342 3.47 -15.55 -0.40
N ALA A 343 2.27 -15.26 0.08
CA ALA A 343 1.26 -16.27 0.39
C ALA A 343 0.71 -16.94 -0.90
N PRO A 344 0.14 -18.14 -0.79
CA PRO A 344 -0.66 -18.72 -1.88
C PRO A 344 -1.73 -17.73 -2.35
N VAL A 345 -1.97 -17.70 -3.67
CA VAL A 345 -2.91 -16.75 -4.25
C VAL A 345 -4.32 -16.97 -3.71
N LEU A 346 -4.95 -15.89 -3.25
CA LEU A 346 -6.33 -15.92 -2.78
C LEU A 346 -7.27 -16.17 -3.98
N ALA A 347 -8.12 -17.18 -3.84
CA ALA A 347 -9.15 -17.46 -4.84
C ALA A 347 -10.17 -16.30 -4.91
N ALA A 348 -10.79 -16.13 -6.08
CA ALA A 348 -11.98 -15.30 -6.24
C ALA A 348 -13.07 -15.78 -5.27
N LYS A 349 -13.69 -14.84 -4.55
CA LYS A 349 -14.80 -15.13 -3.61
C LYS A 349 -16.14 -14.96 -4.30
#